data_b1af7f287d6eb1a4d01c63fb52ea5be0
#
_entry.id   b1af7f287d6eb1a4d01c63fb52ea5be0
#
_cell.length_a   1.000
_cell.length_b   1.000
_cell.length_c   1.000
_cell.angle_alpha   90.00
_cell.angle_beta   90.00
_cell.angle_gamma   90.00
#
_symmetry.space_group_name_H-M   'P 1'
#
loop_
_entity.id
_entity.type
_entity.pdbx_description
1 polymer ?
#
loop_
_entity_poly.entity_id
_entity_poly.type
_entity_poly.pdbx_seq_one_letter_code
_entity_poly.pdbx_strand_id
1 'polypeptide(L)'
;MAKATKRCLKDLSFKLSSLPLDFLPHLCYNTLRAPAAEIKREVKIMSQTTIGILYDFDKTLCTTDMQEYDFIKNLGMTSEAFWGEAAAITEQHEVEKILAYMFVMIKKCKEKGIPLTEEYLRSCGEHVELFDGVLTWFDRINAYGESLGVKIEHYIISSGTYEIIEGTPIAKYFKRIYACKYMYDQNGEALWPALAINYTLKTQYIYRISKGILDVTDDYNLNRLQDGSLRRIAYYNMIYIGDGLTDIPCMKLVKERGGKSIALYPAGHSEHVRPLVDDARINYVCAADYTEGSPLEQIVKLMIEKMAILEKLNLQEREQLFHYKQFTDHDS
;
A
#
# COMPACT_ATOMS: atom_id res chain seq x y z
N MET A 1 -48.07 9.03 -11.85
CA MET A 1 -46.83 8.97 -11.05
C MET A 1 -45.88 7.84 -11.48
N ALA A 2 -46.32 6.61 -11.75
CA ALA A 2 -45.41 5.49 -12.09
C ALA A 2 -44.57 5.63 -13.40
N LYS A 3 -45.00 6.44 -14.38
CA LYS A 3 -44.26 6.64 -15.63
C LYS A 3 -43.10 7.64 -15.51
N ALA A 4 -43.17 8.59 -14.57
CA ALA A 4 -42.11 9.58 -14.32
C ALA A 4 -40.92 8.92 -13.57
N THR A 5 -41.21 8.01 -12.65
CA THR A 5 -40.19 7.29 -11.86
C THR A 5 -39.37 6.33 -12.72
N LYS A 6 -40.00 5.64 -13.70
CA LYS A 6 -39.27 4.74 -14.63
C LYS A 6 -38.34 5.47 -15.58
N ARG A 7 -38.64 6.73 -15.95
CA ARG A 7 -37.78 7.53 -16.82
C ARG A 7 -36.56 8.08 -16.08
N CYS A 8 -36.75 8.47 -14.83
CA CYS A 8 -35.65 8.93 -13.95
C CYS A 8 -34.65 7.80 -13.63
N LEU A 9 -35.14 6.56 -13.44
CA LEU A 9 -34.27 5.40 -13.15
C LEU A 9 -33.48 4.92 -14.39
N LYS A 10 -34.01 5.05 -15.60
CA LYS A 10 -33.27 4.76 -16.83
C LYS A 10 -32.17 5.77 -17.12
N ASP A 11 -32.40 7.04 -16.84
CA ASP A 11 -31.39 8.08 -16.99
C ASP A 11 -30.28 7.99 -15.92
N LEU A 12 -30.60 7.50 -14.70
CA LEU A 12 -29.58 7.21 -13.69
C LEU A 12 -28.73 5.99 -14.03
N SER A 13 -29.30 4.91 -14.60
CA SER A 13 -28.54 3.71 -14.95
C SER A 13 -27.54 3.97 -16.09
N PHE A 14 -27.84 4.87 -17.00
CA PHE A 14 -26.95 5.25 -18.10
C PHE A 14 -25.83 6.22 -17.66
N LYS A 15 -26.07 7.05 -16.63
CA LYS A 15 -25.07 7.92 -16.04
C LYS A 15 -24.14 7.21 -15.06
N LEU A 16 -24.59 6.13 -14.43
CA LEU A 16 -23.78 5.36 -13.48
C LEU A 16 -22.74 4.44 -14.14
N SER A 17 -22.95 4.06 -15.41
CA SER A 17 -21.97 3.24 -16.15
C SER A 17 -20.77 4.03 -16.71
N SER A 18 -20.80 5.36 -16.62
CA SER A 18 -19.76 6.25 -17.13
C SER A 18 -19.09 7.14 -16.07
N LEU A 19 -19.47 6.99 -14.78
CA LEU A 19 -18.85 7.73 -13.69
C LEU A 19 -17.76 6.89 -13.02
N PRO A 20 -16.61 7.49 -12.67
CA PRO A 20 -15.63 6.84 -11.82
C PRO A 20 -16.29 6.45 -10.48
N LEU A 21 -15.94 5.29 -9.96
CA LEU A 21 -16.46 4.70 -8.70
C LEU A 21 -16.35 5.61 -7.46
N ASP A 22 -15.68 6.74 -7.56
CA ASP A 22 -15.40 7.69 -6.48
C ASP A 22 -16.56 8.68 -6.19
N PHE A 23 -17.67 8.63 -6.93
CA PHE A 23 -18.79 9.58 -6.81
C PHE A 23 -19.98 9.08 -5.97
N LEU A 24 -19.88 7.94 -5.33
CA LEU A 24 -20.98 7.26 -4.60
C LEU A 24 -21.37 7.79 -3.21
N PRO A 25 -20.67 8.70 -2.51
CA PRO A 25 -21.08 9.16 -1.17
C PRO A 25 -22.38 10.00 -1.13
N HIS A 26 -22.81 10.57 -2.25
CA HIS A 26 -24.03 11.39 -2.28
C HIS A 26 -25.33 10.62 -2.51
N LEU A 27 -25.26 9.32 -2.83
CA LEU A 27 -26.45 8.49 -3.06
C LEU A 27 -27.15 8.04 -1.76
N CYS A 28 -26.43 7.99 -0.64
CA CYS A 28 -26.98 7.50 0.62
C CYS A 28 -28.13 8.34 1.22
N TYR A 29 -28.28 9.59 0.85
CA TYR A 29 -29.35 10.45 1.38
C TYR A 29 -30.68 10.33 0.64
N ASN A 30 -30.68 9.83 -0.60
CA ASN A 30 -31.88 9.71 -1.43
C ASN A 30 -32.39 8.29 -1.60
N THR A 31 -31.68 7.26 -1.10
CA THR A 31 -32.06 5.85 -1.21
C THR A 31 -33.09 5.40 -0.17
N LEU A 32 -33.47 6.23 0.79
CA LEU A 32 -34.45 5.94 1.85
C LEU A 32 -35.88 5.65 1.35
N ARG A 33 -36.12 5.59 0.02
CA ARG A 33 -37.41 5.24 -0.60
C ARG A 33 -37.35 4.09 -1.61
N ALA A 34 -36.20 3.41 -1.73
CA ALA A 34 -36.09 2.29 -2.67
C ALA A 34 -36.61 0.97 -2.03
N PRO A 35 -37.21 0.06 -2.81
CA PRO A 35 -37.67 -1.23 -2.30
C PRO A 35 -36.49 -2.05 -1.73
N ALA A 36 -36.74 -2.78 -0.61
CA ALA A 36 -35.72 -3.55 0.10
C ALA A 36 -34.87 -4.51 -0.78
N ALA A 37 -35.42 -4.96 -1.92
CA ALA A 37 -34.71 -5.79 -2.89
C ALA A 37 -33.69 -4.99 -3.73
N GLU A 38 -33.97 -3.71 -4.01
CA GLU A 38 -33.05 -2.80 -4.72
C GLU A 38 -31.92 -2.36 -3.79
N ILE A 39 -32.24 -2.07 -2.54
CA ILE A 39 -31.26 -1.76 -1.48
C ILE A 39 -30.35 -2.97 -1.22
N LYS A 40 -30.87 -4.19 -1.18
CA LYS A 40 -30.04 -5.41 -1.08
C LYS A 40 -29.14 -5.62 -2.29
N ARG A 41 -29.59 -5.21 -3.47
CA ARG A 41 -28.78 -5.28 -4.69
C ARG A 41 -27.72 -4.19 -4.73
N GLU A 42 -28.02 -2.98 -4.26
CA GLU A 42 -27.06 -1.88 -4.12
C GLU A 42 -26.08 -2.12 -2.97
N VAL A 43 -26.50 -2.63 -1.82
CA VAL A 43 -25.63 -3.06 -0.71
C VAL A 43 -24.75 -4.24 -1.12
N LYS A 44 -25.22 -5.13 -2.00
CA LYS A 44 -24.41 -6.24 -2.56
C LYS A 44 -23.44 -5.77 -3.67
N ILE A 45 -23.75 -4.64 -4.32
CA ILE A 45 -22.87 -3.94 -5.26
C ILE A 45 -21.89 -3.01 -4.50
N MET A 46 -22.20 -2.61 -3.28
CA MET A 46 -21.30 -1.86 -2.40
C MET A 46 -20.19 -2.78 -1.86
N SER A 47 -19.20 -2.92 -2.71
CA SER A 47 -17.80 -3.30 -2.46
C SER A 47 -17.60 -4.55 -1.60
N GLN A 48 -17.23 -5.63 -2.27
CA GLN A 48 -16.45 -6.71 -1.67
C GLN A 48 -15.42 -6.10 -0.72
N THR A 49 -15.45 -6.53 0.55
CA THR A 49 -14.50 -6.05 1.56
C THR A 49 -13.08 -6.12 1.04
N THR A 50 -12.38 -5.00 1.10
CA THR A 50 -10.99 -4.92 0.66
C THR A 50 -10.05 -4.93 1.86
N ILE A 51 -9.08 -5.83 1.83
CA ILE A 51 -7.96 -5.89 2.78
C ILE A 51 -6.72 -5.35 2.08
N GLY A 52 -6.04 -4.38 2.69
CA GLY A 52 -4.80 -3.82 2.19
C GLY A 52 -3.59 -4.49 2.84
N ILE A 53 -2.68 -5.04 2.05
CA ILE A 53 -1.37 -5.50 2.53
C ILE A 53 -0.33 -4.52 2.02
N LEU A 54 0.35 -3.86 2.95
CA LEU A 54 1.32 -2.81 2.70
C LEU A 54 2.71 -3.34 3.02
N TYR A 55 3.63 -3.19 2.10
CA TYR A 55 4.99 -3.70 2.22
C TYR A 55 6.01 -2.55 2.17
N ASP A 56 7.05 -2.62 2.97
CA ASP A 56 8.34 -2.05 2.57
C ASP A 56 8.92 -2.91 1.44
N PHE A 57 10.01 -2.49 0.83
CA PHE A 57 10.61 -3.23 -0.29
C PHE A 57 11.98 -3.82 0.07
N ASP A 58 12.94 -2.96 0.42
CA ASP A 58 14.31 -3.35 0.73
C ASP A 58 14.33 -4.25 1.99
N LYS A 59 15.04 -5.38 1.95
CA LYS A 59 15.11 -6.38 3.05
C LYS A 59 13.75 -6.89 3.54
N THR A 60 12.68 -6.53 2.81
CA THR A 60 11.31 -7.00 3.05
C THR A 60 10.85 -7.94 1.94
N LEU A 61 10.91 -7.51 0.68
CA LEU A 61 10.60 -8.33 -0.50
C LEU A 61 11.86 -8.77 -1.24
N CYS A 62 12.95 -8.01 -1.16
CA CYS A 62 14.26 -8.34 -1.69
C CYS A 62 15.30 -8.48 -0.58
N THR A 63 16.43 -9.16 -0.88
CA THR A 63 17.37 -9.62 0.13
C THR A 63 18.29 -8.54 0.68
N THR A 64 18.50 -7.41 -0.07
CA THR A 64 19.30 -6.26 0.36
C THR A 64 18.70 -4.96 -0.18
N ASP A 65 19.39 -3.82 -0.04
CA ASP A 65 18.95 -2.55 -0.61
C ASP A 65 18.97 -2.64 -2.15
N MET A 66 17.89 -2.26 -2.82
CA MET A 66 17.69 -2.52 -4.26
C MET A 66 18.77 -1.92 -5.16
N GLN A 67 19.44 -0.87 -4.72
CA GLN A 67 20.53 -0.24 -5.47
C GLN A 67 21.79 -1.09 -5.49
N GLU A 68 21.94 -2.07 -4.58
CA GLU A 68 23.16 -2.88 -4.43
C GLU A 68 23.28 -4.00 -5.47
N TYR A 69 22.17 -4.40 -6.11
CA TYR A 69 22.22 -5.48 -7.10
C TYR A 69 22.95 -5.06 -8.37
N ASP A 70 22.46 -4.05 -9.07
CA ASP A 70 23.05 -3.61 -10.33
C ASP A 70 23.54 -2.17 -10.30
N PHE A 71 22.76 -1.24 -9.75
CA PHE A 71 23.04 0.18 -9.84
C PHE A 71 24.43 0.54 -9.30
N ILE A 72 24.73 0.17 -8.05
CA ILE A 72 26.02 0.46 -7.40
C ILE A 72 27.17 -0.32 -8.09
N LYS A 73 26.91 -1.56 -8.49
CA LYS A 73 27.89 -2.37 -9.23
C LYS A 73 28.25 -1.74 -10.58
N ASN A 74 27.27 -1.25 -11.32
CA ASN A 74 27.47 -0.59 -12.62
C ASN A 74 28.25 0.71 -12.50
N LEU A 75 28.18 1.40 -11.34
CA LEU A 75 29.06 2.52 -11.03
C LEU A 75 30.51 2.11 -10.74
N GLY A 76 30.79 0.82 -10.58
CA GLY A 76 32.11 0.32 -10.16
C GLY A 76 32.44 0.70 -8.71
N MET A 77 31.44 0.81 -7.86
CA MET A 77 31.58 1.16 -6.44
C MET A 77 31.22 -0.04 -5.55
N THR A 78 31.74 -0.03 -4.33
CA THR A 78 31.21 -0.90 -3.27
C THR A 78 30.02 -0.24 -2.58
N SER A 79 29.18 -1.04 -1.94
CA SER A 79 28.02 -0.57 -1.16
C SER A 79 28.45 0.43 -0.08
N GLU A 80 29.53 0.10 0.68
CA GLU A 80 30.06 0.96 1.74
C GLU A 80 30.55 2.31 1.20
N ALA A 81 31.18 2.32 0.02
CA ALA A 81 31.66 3.55 -0.59
C ALA A 81 30.51 4.46 -1.04
N PHE A 82 29.46 3.87 -1.63
CA PHE A 82 28.28 4.59 -2.08
C PHE A 82 27.49 5.20 -0.88
N TRP A 83 27.14 4.36 0.08
CA TRP A 83 26.40 4.81 1.26
C TRP A 83 27.21 5.72 2.17
N GLY A 84 28.54 5.51 2.24
CA GLY A 84 29.47 6.41 2.95
C GLY A 84 29.50 7.81 2.33
N GLU A 85 29.49 7.94 1.00
CA GLU A 85 29.41 9.25 0.34
C GLU A 85 28.05 9.94 0.59
N ALA A 86 26.95 9.20 0.56
CA ALA A 86 25.65 9.75 0.90
C ALA A 86 25.58 10.24 2.36
N ALA A 87 26.16 9.48 3.30
CA ALA A 87 26.24 9.87 4.69
C ALA A 87 27.12 11.13 4.88
N ALA A 88 28.26 11.23 4.20
CA ALA A 88 29.12 12.40 4.24
C ALA A 88 28.40 13.67 3.75
N ILE A 89 27.61 13.58 2.67
CA ILE A 89 26.78 14.70 2.18
C ILE A 89 25.73 15.10 3.23
N THR A 90 25.07 14.12 3.86
CA THR A 90 24.13 14.39 4.94
C THR A 90 24.78 15.19 6.07
N GLU A 91 25.96 14.77 6.53
CA GLU A 91 26.66 15.41 7.65
C GLU A 91 27.23 16.79 7.30
N GLN A 92 27.84 16.93 6.11
CA GLN A 92 28.50 18.17 5.71
C GLN A 92 27.53 19.30 5.35
N HIS A 93 26.35 18.96 4.84
CA HIS A 93 25.41 19.93 4.26
C HIS A 93 24.04 19.90 4.93
N GLU A 94 23.86 19.12 5.99
CA GLU A 94 22.57 18.94 6.67
C GLU A 94 21.44 18.49 5.71
N VAL A 95 21.79 17.69 4.69
CA VAL A 95 20.86 17.18 3.70
C VAL A 95 20.11 15.97 4.29
N GLU A 96 18.82 15.89 4.05
CA GLU A 96 18.00 14.72 4.42
C GLU A 96 18.55 13.47 3.70
N LYS A 97 18.63 12.33 4.43
CA LYS A 97 19.34 11.11 3.99
C LYS A 97 18.86 10.57 2.64
N ILE A 98 17.54 10.62 2.40
CA ILE A 98 16.96 10.13 1.13
C ILE A 98 17.35 11.05 -0.01
N LEU A 99 17.28 12.36 0.18
CA LEU A 99 17.76 13.32 -0.81
C LEU A 99 19.26 13.20 -1.06
N ALA A 100 20.04 12.90 -0.01
CA ALA A 100 21.49 12.72 -0.14
C ALA A 100 21.83 11.53 -1.05
N TYR A 101 21.24 10.34 -0.84
CA TYR A 101 21.53 9.20 -1.72
C TYR A 101 21.02 9.43 -3.15
N MET A 102 19.84 10.02 -3.32
CA MET A 102 19.32 10.36 -4.64
C MET A 102 20.25 11.35 -5.38
N PHE A 103 20.81 12.31 -4.67
CA PHE A 103 21.82 13.21 -5.23
C PHE A 103 23.09 12.46 -5.63
N VAL A 104 23.59 11.54 -4.78
CA VAL A 104 24.77 10.71 -5.11
C VAL A 104 24.52 9.86 -6.35
N MET A 105 23.34 9.30 -6.53
CA MET A 105 22.97 8.56 -7.75
C MET A 105 23.17 9.44 -9.00
N ILE A 106 22.59 10.65 -9.03
CA ILE A 106 22.74 11.59 -10.14
C ILE A 106 24.22 11.97 -10.35
N LYS A 107 24.91 12.35 -9.27
CA LYS A 107 26.31 12.78 -9.29
C LYS A 107 27.23 11.69 -9.86
N LYS A 108 27.10 10.46 -9.35
CA LYS A 108 27.96 9.34 -9.78
C LYS A 108 27.68 8.90 -11.21
N CYS A 109 26.46 8.85 -11.62
CA CYS A 109 26.11 8.58 -13.01
C CYS A 109 26.74 9.64 -13.95
N LYS A 110 26.64 10.91 -13.59
CA LYS A 110 27.27 12.00 -14.36
C LYS A 110 28.80 11.90 -14.39
N GLU A 111 29.45 11.60 -13.26
CA GLU A 111 30.90 11.39 -13.17
C GLU A 111 31.38 10.22 -14.04
N LYS A 112 30.57 9.19 -14.20
CA LYS A 112 30.87 7.97 -14.98
C LYS A 112 30.39 8.04 -16.44
N GLY A 113 29.67 9.10 -16.83
CA GLY A 113 29.12 9.21 -18.18
C GLY A 113 27.97 8.20 -18.42
N ILE A 114 27.29 7.74 -17.38
CA ILE A 114 26.14 6.85 -17.45
C ILE A 114 24.88 7.70 -17.42
N PRO A 115 24.03 7.72 -18.47
CA PRO A 115 22.76 8.43 -18.42
C PRO A 115 21.84 7.82 -17.37
N LEU A 116 21.47 8.59 -16.34
CA LEU A 116 20.52 8.15 -15.32
C LEU A 116 19.09 8.34 -15.85
N THR A 117 18.61 7.38 -16.62
CA THR A 117 17.28 7.40 -17.23
C THR A 117 16.30 6.51 -16.48
N GLU A 118 14.99 6.74 -16.72
CA GLU A 118 13.95 5.87 -16.20
C GLU A 118 14.14 4.42 -16.66
N GLU A 119 14.47 4.22 -17.95
CA GLU A 119 14.71 2.91 -18.53
C GLU A 119 15.91 2.20 -17.91
N TYR A 120 17.02 2.92 -17.69
CA TYR A 120 18.21 2.38 -17.02
C TYR A 120 17.88 1.93 -15.60
N LEU A 121 17.17 2.75 -14.84
CA LEU A 121 16.77 2.37 -13.48
C LEU A 121 15.82 1.17 -13.46
N ARG A 122 14.89 1.09 -14.41
CA ARG A 122 14.02 -0.09 -14.56
C ARG A 122 14.82 -1.35 -14.87
N SER A 123 15.80 -1.28 -15.75
CA SER A 123 16.64 -2.44 -16.06
C SER A 123 17.40 -2.96 -14.84
N CYS A 124 17.81 -2.07 -13.91
CA CYS A 124 18.37 -2.49 -12.62
C CYS A 124 17.38 -3.29 -11.75
N GLY A 125 16.07 -3.13 -11.98
CA GLY A 125 15.03 -3.89 -11.26
C GLY A 125 14.92 -5.34 -11.70
N GLU A 126 15.34 -5.69 -12.92
CA GLU A 126 15.24 -7.05 -13.46
C GLU A 126 16.11 -8.06 -12.69
N HIS A 127 17.20 -7.60 -12.08
CA HIS A 127 18.16 -8.42 -11.36
C HIS A 127 18.08 -8.30 -9.83
N VAL A 128 17.00 -7.69 -9.33
CA VAL A 128 16.74 -7.64 -7.88
C VAL A 128 16.42 -9.05 -7.38
N GLU A 129 17.23 -9.52 -6.43
CA GLU A 129 17.05 -10.82 -5.81
C GLU A 129 15.94 -10.77 -4.75
N LEU A 130 14.83 -11.43 -5.06
CA LEU A 130 13.67 -11.50 -4.18
C LEU A 130 13.84 -12.64 -3.17
N PHE A 131 13.27 -12.49 -1.96
CA PHE A 131 13.21 -13.58 -1.00
C PHE A 131 12.45 -14.78 -1.55
N ASP A 132 12.77 -15.98 -1.02
CA ASP A 132 12.14 -17.23 -1.42
C ASP A 132 10.62 -17.16 -1.32
N GLY A 133 9.94 -17.58 -2.39
CA GLY A 133 8.48 -17.64 -2.48
C GLY A 133 7.78 -16.33 -2.88
N VAL A 134 8.47 -15.18 -2.92
CA VAL A 134 7.87 -13.87 -3.25
C VAL A 134 7.20 -13.88 -4.63
N LEU A 135 7.79 -14.53 -5.63
CA LEU A 135 7.24 -14.59 -6.99
C LEU A 135 5.83 -15.20 -7.07
N THR A 136 5.50 -16.10 -6.16
CA THR A 136 4.19 -16.80 -6.14
C THR A 136 3.30 -16.36 -4.97
N TRP A 137 3.82 -15.55 -4.07
CA TRP A 137 3.14 -15.07 -2.87
C TRP A 137 1.82 -14.36 -3.18
N PHE A 138 1.85 -13.40 -4.09
CA PHE A 138 0.72 -12.54 -4.39
C PHE A 138 -0.47 -13.33 -4.94
N ASP A 139 -0.21 -14.27 -5.84
CA ASP A 139 -1.27 -15.12 -6.42
C ASP A 139 -1.90 -16.01 -5.36
N ARG A 140 -1.08 -16.62 -4.47
CA ARG A 140 -1.60 -17.46 -3.37
C ARG A 140 -2.44 -16.66 -2.37
N ILE A 141 -1.97 -15.49 -1.97
CA ILE A 141 -2.68 -14.64 -1.01
C ILE A 141 -3.95 -14.06 -1.62
N ASN A 142 -3.93 -13.67 -2.90
CA ASN A 142 -5.11 -13.22 -3.63
C ASN A 142 -6.17 -14.32 -3.72
N ALA A 143 -5.79 -15.51 -4.16
CA ALA A 143 -6.69 -16.66 -4.24
C ALA A 143 -7.28 -17.04 -2.87
N TYR A 144 -6.48 -16.95 -1.81
CA TYR A 144 -6.95 -17.21 -0.45
C TYR A 144 -7.99 -16.17 -0.01
N GLY A 145 -7.74 -14.88 -0.22
CA GLY A 145 -8.72 -13.83 0.07
C GLY A 145 -10.03 -14.01 -0.71
N GLU A 146 -9.91 -14.33 -2.00
CA GLU A 146 -11.06 -14.58 -2.86
C GLU A 146 -11.92 -15.76 -2.36
N SER A 147 -11.28 -16.83 -1.89
CA SER A 147 -11.98 -17.99 -1.29
C SER A 147 -12.82 -17.64 -0.06
N LEU A 148 -12.45 -16.57 0.65
CA LEU A 148 -13.16 -16.04 1.83
C LEU A 148 -14.14 -14.91 1.46
N GLY A 149 -14.25 -14.55 0.17
CA GLY A 149 -15.14 -13.50 -0.33
C GLY A 149 -14.60 -12.08 -0.10
N VAL A 150 -13.31 -11.92 0.17
CA VAL A 150 -12.65 -10.62 0.33
C VAL A 150 -11.67 -10.35 -0.81
N LYS A 151 -11.46 -9.07 -1.12
CA LYS A 151 -10.46 -8.63 -2.09
C LYS A 151 -9.18 -8.27 -1.36
N ILE A 152 -8.05 -8.79 -1.82
CA ILE A 152 -6.74 -8.37 -1.36
C ILE A 152 -6.19 -7.31 -2.33
N GLU A 153 -5.62 -6.26 -1.81
CA GLU A 153 -4.86 -5.27 -2.57
C GLU A 153 -3.49 -5.09 -1.95
N HIS A 154 -2.46 -5.11 -2.79
CA HIS A 154 -1.08 -4.97 -2.38
C HIS A 154 -0.56 -3.57 -2.69
N TYR A 155 0.24 -3.02 -1.77
CA TYR A 155 0.82 -1.68 -1.85
C TYR A 155 2.27 -1.70 -1.42
N ILE A 156 3.12 -0.93 -2.09
CA ILE A 156 4.49 -0.66 -1.62
C ILE A 156 4.56 0.74 -1.02
N ILE A 157 5.25 0.86 0.12
CA ILE A 157 5.64 2.12 0.75
C ILE A 157 7.12 2.01 1.12
N SER A 158 8.00 2.46 0.22
CA SER A 158 9.45 2.27 0.32
C SER A 158 10.20 3.61 0.31
N SER A 159 11.38 3.62 0.91
CA SER A 159 12.37 4.69 0.78
C SER A 159 13.35 4.45 -0.37
N GLY A 160 13.21 3.34 -1.09
CA GLY A 160 13.98 3.00 -2.27
C GLY A 160 13.48 3.70 -3.54
N THR A 161 14.05 3.34 -4.69
CA THR A 161 13.84 3.99 -5.99
C THR A 161 12.66 3.35 -6.72
N TYR A 162 11.65 4.17 -7.07
CA TYR A 162 10.41 3.74 -7.74
C TYR A 162 10.68 2.97 -9.03
N GLU A 163 11.54 3.51 -9.88
CA GLU A 163 11.85 2.97 -11.20
C GLU A 163 12.48 1.57 -11.11
N ILE A 164 13.33 1.34 -10.10
CA ILE A 164 13.92 0.01 -9.85
C ILE A 164 12.81 -0.97 -9.44
N ILE A 165 11.94 -0.57 -8.50
CA ILE A 165 10.82 -1.42 -8.08
C ILE A 165 9.89 -1.75 -9.26
N GLU A 166 9.60 -0.76 -10.10
CA GLU A 166 8.74 -0.92 -11.28
C GLU A 166 9.34 -1.86 -12.33
N GLY A 167 10.68 -1.97 -12.38
CA GLY A 167 11.40 -2.94 -13.22
C GLY A 167 11.36 -4.38 -12.73
N THR A 168 10.89 -4.64 -11.51
CA THR A 168 10.85 -6.00 -10.96
C THR A 168 9.69 -6.82 -11.51
N PRO A 169 9.81 -8.17 -11.56
CA PRO A 169 8.73 -9.03 -12.04
C PRO A 169 7.46 -8.99 -11.18
N ILE A 170 7.53 -8.47 -9.97
CA ILE A 170 6.41 -8.38 -9.03
C ILE A 170 5.67 -7.05 -9.09
N ALA A 171 6.16 -6.04 -9.80
CA ALA A 171 5.54 -4.71 -9.88
C ALA A 171 4.06 -4.74 -10.27
N LYS A 172 3.68 -5.67 -11.15
CA LYS A 172 2.31 -5.86 -11.64
C LYS A 172 1.26 -6.18 -10.57
N TYR A 173 1.67 -6.68 -9.41
CA TYR A 173 0.76 -7.05 -8.32
C TYR A 173 0.33 -5.86 -7.46
N PHE A 174 1.07 -4.75 -7.51
CA PHE A 174 0.79 -3.62 -6.64
C PHE A 174 -0.24 -2.68 -7.23
N LYS A 175 -1.28 -2.40 -6.46
CA LYS A 175 -2.28 -1.38 -6.80
C LYS A 175 -1.66 0.02 -6.89
N ARG A 176 -0.68 0.29 -6.04
CA ARG A 176 0.14 1.51 -6.06
C ARG A 176 1.50 1.25 -5.43
N ILE A 177 2.53 1.80 -6.03
CA ILE A 177 3.89 1.85 -5.50
C ILE A 177 4.15 3.29 -5.06
N TYR A 178 4.46 3.49 -3.78
CA TYR A 178 4.96 4.73 -3.23
C TYR A 178 6.42 4.53 -2.90
N ALA A 179 7.29 5.19 -3.66
CA ALA A 179 8.74 5.11 -3.52
C ALA A 179 9.37 6.41 -4.01
N CYS A 180 10.65 6.62 -3.76
CA CYS A 180 11.37 7.80 -4.23
C CYS A 180 11.43 7.79 -5.76
N LYS A 181 11.17 8.94 -6.38
CA LYS A 181 11.04 9.05 -7.83
C LYS A 181 11.81 10.27 -8.35
N TYR A 182 12.35 10.15 -9.57
CA TYR A 182 12.96 11.26 -10.26
C TYR A 182 12.00 11.99 -11.20
N MET A 183 12.25 13.27 -11.41
CA MET A 183 11.78 14.04 -12.55
C MET A 183 12.88 14.01 -13.62
N TYR A 184 12.50 13.81 -14.86
CA TYR A 184 13.42 13.69 -15.99
C TYR A 184 13.35 14.92 -16.89
N ASP A 185 14.47 15.26 -17.51
CA ASP A 185 14.54 16.31 -18.49
C ASP A 185 14.04 15.86 -19.88
N GLN A 186 14.15 16.74 -20.88
CA GLN A 186 13.73 16.45 -22.25
C GLN A 186 14.54 15.36 -22.96
N ASN A 187 15.71 15.01 -22.42
CA ASN A 187 16.58 13.93 -22.92
C ASN A 187 16.30 12.61 -22.18
N GLY A 188 15.40 12.61 -21.21
CA GLY A 188 15.10 11.46 -20.37
C GLY A 188 16.10 11.22 -19.24
N GLU A 189 16.99 12.19 -18.95
CA GLU A 189 17.95 12.08 -17.84
C GLU A 189 17.35 12.66 -16.54
N ALA A 190 17.65 12.01 -15.42
CA ALA A 190 17.18 12.41 -14.10
C ALA A 190 17.73 13.81 -13.73
N LEU A 191 16.80 14.72 -13.53
CA LEU A 191 17.09 16.12 -13.22
C LEU A 191 17.02 16.43 -11.74
N TRP A 192 15.97 15.94 -11.07
CA TRP A 192 15.65 16.29 -9.69
C TRP A 192 14.78 15.20 -9.02
N PRO A 193 14.87 15.01 -7.70
CA PRO A 193 13.93 14.18 -6.98
C PRO A 193 12.50 14.73 -7.08
N ALA A 194 11.61 14.02 -7.77
CA ALA A 194 10.19 14.36 -7.83
C ALA A 194 9.45 13.96 -6.56
N LEU A 195 9.93 12.90 -5.90
CA LEU A 195 9.39 12.38 -4.65
C LEU A 195 10.51 11.76 -3.83
N ALA A 196 10.63 12.18 -2.56
CA ALA A 196 11.54 11.60 -1.59
C ALA A 196 10.70 11.14 -0.39
N ILE A 197 10.83 9.86 -0.03
CA ILE A 197 10.03 9.23 1.04
C ILE A 197 10.97 8.77 2.14
N ASN A 198 11.03 9.54 3.22
CA ASN A 198 11.69 9.09 4.44
C ASN A 198 10.72 8.31 5.36
N TYR A 199 11.25 7.74 6.43
CA TYR A 199 10.50 6.86 7.33
C TYR A 199 9.27 7.52 7.96
N THR A 200 9.29 8.82 8.25
CA THR A 200 8.12 9.53 8.78
C THR A 200 7.09 9.82 7.70
N LEU A 201 7.55 10.13 6.49
CA LEU A 201 6.67 10.36 5.35
C LEU A 201 5.94 9.09 4.89
N LYS A 202 6.47 7.90 5.16
CA LYS A 202 5.78 6.63 4.86
C LYS A 202 4.34 6.61 5.42
N THR A 203 4.09 7.19 6.58
CA THR A 203 2.76 7.15 7.25
C THR A 203 1.66 7.88 6.47
N GLN A 204 1.98 8.93 5.71
CA GLN A 204 0.97 9.63 4.91
C GLN A 204 0.36 8.73 3.83
N TYR A 205 1.12 7.76 3.30
CA TYR A 205 0.64 6.86 2.27
C TYR A 205 -0.35 5.83 2.81
N ILE A 206 -0.17 5.39 4.07
CA ILE A 206 -1.17 4.59 4.77
C ILE A 206 -2.49 5.37 4.86
N TYR A 207 -2.42 6.67 5.16
CA TYR A 207 -3.59 7.54 5.21
C TYR A 207 -4.25 7.68 3.83
N ARG A 208 -3.45 7.87 2.75
CA ARG A 208 -3.95 7.93 1.37
C ARG A 208 -4.63 6.62 0.97
N ILE A 209 -4.00 5.48 1.24
CA ILE A 209 -4.56 4.15 0.96
C ILE A 209 -5.89 3.97 1.70
N SER A 210 -5.93 4.32 2.99
CA SER A 210 -7.15 4.24 3.80
C SER A 210 -8.30 5.05 3.20
N LYS A 211 -8.04 6.26 2.73
CA LYS A 211 -9.04 7.11 2.10
C LYS A 211 -9.36 6.74 0.65
N GLY A 212 -8.50 5.98 -0.02
CA GLY A 212 -8.62 5.71 -1.45
C GLY A 212 -8.12 6.85 -2.35
N ILE A 213 -7.42 7.84 -1.80
CA ILE A 213 -6.84 8.98 -2.54
C ILE A 213 -5.40 8.65 -2.89
N LEU A 214 -5.22 7.86 -3.95
CA LEU A 214 -3.92 7.28 -4.29
C LEU A 214 -3.00 8.22 -5.08
N ASP A 215 -3.53 9.30 -5.65
CA ASP A 215 -2.74 10.31 -6.34
C ASP A 215 -1.98 11.18 -5.33
N VAL A 216 -0.66 11.27 -5.46
CA VAL A 216 0.20 12.05 -4.57
C VAL A 216 -0.02 13.56 -4.68
N THR A 217 -0.59 14.02 -5.79
CA THR A 217 -0.86 15.44 -6.06
C THR A 217 -2.25 15.88 -5.60
N ASP A 218 -3.13 14.94 -5.24
CA ASP A 218 -4.50 15.25 -4.80
C ASP A 218 -4.54 15.51 -3.28
N ASP A 219 -4.06 16.67 -2.88
CA ASP A 219 -4.11 17.11 -1.49
C ASP A 219 -5.47 17.66 -1.09
N TYR A 220 -6.25 18.16 -2.05
CA TYR A 220 -7.59 18.68 -1.79
C TYR A 220 -8.52 17.59 -1.24
N ASN A 221 -8.67 16.47 -1.96
CA ASN A 221 -9.51 15.37 -1.51
C ASN A 221 -8.91 14.63 -0.29
N LEU A 222 -7.58 14.58 -0.20
CA LEU A 222 -6.90 14.00 0.96
C LEU A 222 -7.27 14.71 2.25
N ASN A 223 -7.30 16.06 2.25
CA ASN A 223 -7.56 16.87 3.43
C ASN A 223 -9.06 17.12 3.69
N ARG A 224 -9.92 16.79 2.73
CA ARG A 224 -11.36 16.93 2.89
C ARG A 224 -11.84 16.05 4.07
N LEU A 225 -12.70 16.61 4.92
CA LEU A 225 -13.30 15.87 6.03
C LEU A 225 -14.12 14.69 5.46
N GLN A 226 -13.80 13.51 5.93
CA GLN A 226 -14.51 12.28 5.57
C GLN A 226 -14.86 11.54 6.86
N ASP A 227 -16.11 11.07 6.94
CA ASP A 227 -16.51 10.18 8.03
C ASP A 227 -15.60 8.95 8.06
N GLY A 228 -15.10 8.60 9.24
CA GLY A 228 -14.23 7.44 9.42
C GLY A 228 -14.86 6.11 8.98
N SER A 229 -16.20 6.03 8.98
CA SER A 229 -16.96 4.86 8.49
C SER A 229 -16.93 4.72 6.96
N LEU A 230 -16.57 5.77 6.22
CA LEU A 230 -16.53 5.81 4.75
C LEU A 230 -15.13 5.57 4.19
N ARG A 231 -14.19 5.05 4.98
CA ARG A 231 -12.85 4.74 4.49
C ARG A 231 -12.90 3.59 3.49
N ARG A 232 -12.19 3.75 2.36
CA ARG A 232 -12.10 2.70 1.34
C ARG A 232 -11.48 1.41 1.89
N ILE A 233 -10.40 1.54 2.66
CA ILE A 233 -9.80 0.45 3.43
C ILE A 233 -9.70 0.93 4.87
N ALA A 234 -10.50 0.35 5.76
CA ALA A 234 -10.41 0.63 7.19
C ALA A 234 -9.04 0.18 7.72
N TYR A 235 -8.48 0.91 8.69
CA TYR A 235 -7.17 0.53 9.23
C TYR A 235 -7.13 -0.88 9.81
N TYR A 236 -8.23 -1.35 10.41
CA TYR A 236 -8.33 -2.71 10.95
C TYR A 236 -8.35 -3.80 9.86
N ASN A 237 -8.49 -3.41 8.58
CA ASN A 237 -8.33 -4.26 7.40
C ASN A 237 -6.98 -4.04 6.71
N MET A 238 -5.96 -3.56 7.44
CA MET A 238 -4.61 -3.38 6.93
C MET A 238 -3.63 -4.29 7.63
N ILE A 239 -2.69 -4.83 6.85
CA ILE A 239 -1.52 -5.56 7.31
C ILE A 239 -0.31 -4.80 6.80
N TYR A 240 0.59 -4.38 7.69
CA TYR A 240 1.87 -3.77 7.31
C TYR A 240 3.01 -4.76 7.54
N ILE A 241 3.85 -4.96 6.54
CA ILE A 241 5.00 -5.88 6.55
C ILE A 241 6.26 -5.06 6.23
N GLY A 242 7.27 -5.14 7.09
CA GLY A 242 8.54 -4.44 6.90
C GLY A 242 9.64 -5.09 7.73
N ASP A 243 10.91 -4.71 7.50
CA ASP A 243 12.07 -5.33 8.14
C ASP A 243 12.66 -4.52 9.28
N GLY A 244 12.42 -3.21 9.32
CA GLY A 244 13.33 -2.35 10.04
C GLY A 244 12.77 -1.22 10.86
N LEU A 245 13.74 -0.51 11.44
CA LEU A 245 13.49 0.67 12.27
C LEU A 245 12.80 1.80 11.50
N THR A 246 12.99 1.85 10.18
CA THR A 246 12.37 2.86 9.30
C THR A 246 10.87 2.67 9.17
N ASP A 247 10.36 1.45 9.45
CA ASP A 247 8.94 1.11 9.35
C ASP A 247 8.16 1.29 10.65
N ILE A 248 8.85 1.56 11.75
CA ILE A 248 8.24 1.71 13.08
C ILE A 248 7.04 2.65 13.07
N PRO A 249 7.10 3.87 12.49
CA PRO A 249 5.95 4.77 12.48
C PRO A 249 4.73 4.17 11.76
N CYS A 250 4.96 3.44 10.68
CA CYS A 250 3.92 2.74 9.92
C CYS A 250 3.32 1.57 10.70
N MET A 251 4.18 0.72 11.25
CA MET A 251 3.79 -0.43 12.07
C MET A 251 2.96 -0.01 13.27
N LYS A 252 3.42 1.02 13.98
CA LYS A 252 2.73 1.60 15.13
C LYS A 252 1.37 2.16 14.73
N LEU A 253 1.31 2.97 13.67
CA LEU A 253 0.07 3.56 13.18
C LEU A 253 -0.97 2.50 12.84
N VAL A 254 -0.59 1.47 12.07
CA VAL A 254 -1.51 0.39 11.67
C VAL A 254 -1.97 -0.40 12.89
N LYS A 255 -1.05 -0.77 13.80
CA LYS A 255 -1.37 -1.49 15.04
C LYS A 255 -2.35 -0.71 15.94
N GLU A 256 -2.05 0.57 16.23
CA GLU A 256 -2.88 1.41 17.11
C GLU A 256 -4.29 1.66 16.54
N ARG A 257 -4.43 1.58 15.22
CA ARG A 257 -5.72 1.71 14.53
C ARG A 257 -6.46 0.39 14.31
N GLY A 258 -6.00 -0.69 14.96
CA GLY A 258 -6.67 -2.01 14.95
C GLY A 258 -6.21 -2.95 13.84
N GLY A 259 -5.38 -2.51 12.91
CA GLY A 259 -4.72 -3.35 11.91
C GLY A 259 -3.64 -4.25 12.50
N LYS A 260 -2.83 -4.86 11.65
CA LYS A 260 -1.75 -5.76 12.06
C LYS A 260 -0.43 -5.36 11.41
N SER A 261 0.66 -5.53 12.16
CA SER A 261 2.02 -5.31 11.66
C SER A 261 2.89 -6.53 11.93
N ILE A 262 3.73 -6.85 10.95
CA ILE A 262 4.68 -7.95 10.97
C ILE A 262 6.07 -7.36 10.73
N ALA A 263 6.99 -7.61 11.65
CA ALA A 263 8.40 -7.33 11.42
C ALA A 263 9.09 -8.58 10.85
N LEU A 264 9.82 -8.39 9.76
CA LEU A 264 10.58 -9.46 9.13
C LEU A 264 12.05 -9.39 9.53
N TYR A 265 12.68 -10.55 9.54
CA TYR A 265 14.13 -10.67 9.67
C TYR A 265 14.68 -11.70 8.68
N PRO A 266 15.89 -11.49 8.14
CA PRO A 266 16.56 -12.50 7.33
C PRO A 266 16.82 -13.76 8.16
N ALA A 267 16.77 -14.94 7.54
CA ALA A 267 17.01 -16.20 8.22
C ALA A 267 18.33 -16.16 9.02
N GLY A 268 18.28 -16.52 10.30
CA GLY A 268 19.42 -16.51 11.22
C GLY A 268 19.74 -15.17 11.89
N HIS A 269 18.98 -14.08 11.64
CA HIS A 269 19.26 -12.73 12.14
C HIS A 269 18.07 -12.11 12.90
N SER A 270 17.42 -12.89 13.75
CA SER A 270 16.23 -12.44 14.50
C SER A 270 16.50 -11.31 15.51
N GLU A 271 17.76 -11.10 15.90
CA GLU A 271 18.18 -10.05 16.82
C GLU A 271 17.87 -8.64 16.31
N HIS A 272 17.82 -8.43 15.00
CA HIS A 272 17.53 -7.11 14.40
C HIS A 272 16.16 -6.57 14.78
N VAL A 273 15.17 -7.44 14.98
CA VAL A 273 13.79 -7.03 15.30
C VAL A 273 13.51 -6.97 16.80
N ARG A 274 14.47 -7.34 17.65
CA ARG A 274 14.32 -7.35 19.11
C ARG A 274 13.86 -6.01 19.69
N PRO A 275 14.42 -4.85 19.31
CA PRO A 275 13.96 -3.56 19.81
C PRO A 275 12.49 -3.27 19.48
N LEU A 276 11.98 -3.80 18.35
CA LEU A 276 10.58 -3.64 17.95
C LEU A 276 9.63 -4.46 18.83
N VAL A 277 10.10 -5.61 19.28
CA VAL A 277 9.36 -6.48 20.21
C VAL A 277 9.34 -5.88 21.60
N ASP A 278 10.50 -5.48 22.12
CA ASP A 278 10.67 -4.94 23.47
C ASP A 278 9.82 -3.67 23.68
N ASP A 279 9.72 -2.82 22.65
CA ASP A 279 8.89 -1.61 22.66
C ASP A 279 7.40 -1.86 22.34
N ALA A 280 6.98 -3.11 22.18
CA ALA A 280 5.62 -3.50 21.83
C ALA A 280 5.04 -2.77 20.59
N ARG A 281 5.91 -2.44 19.61
CA ARG A 281 5.54 -1.63 18.41
C ARG A 281 4.89 -2.44 17.31
N ILE A 282 5.04 -3.76 17.34
CA ILE A 282 4.56 -4.72 16.33
C ILE A 282 3.59 -5.74 16.92
N ASN A 283 2.93 -6.49 16.05
CA ASN A 283 2.08 -7.61 16.48
C ASN A 283 2.78 -8.96 16.35
N TYR A 284 3.56 -9.15 15.27
CA TYR A 284 4.18 -10.44 14.94
C TYR A 284 5.59 -10.23 14.41
N VAL A 285 6.40 -11.27 14.53
CA VAL A 285 7.76 -11.36 14.00
C VAL A 285 7.86 -12.65 13.20
N CYS A 286 8.37 -12.59 11.98
CA CYS A 286 8.56 -13.75 11.11
C CYS A 286 9.92 -13.67 10.38
N ALA A 287 10.45 -14.82 10.01
CA ALA A 287 11.51 -14.85 8.99
C ALA A 287 10.96 -14.34 7.65
N ALA A 288 11.82 -13.73 6.83
CA ALA A 288 11.48 -13.27 5.47
C ALA A 288 11.43 -14.48 4.52
N ASP A 289 10.51 -15.38 4.78
CA ASP A 289 10.23 -16.59 4.01
C ASP A 289 8.78 -16.55 3.51
N TYR A 290 8.61 -16.33 2.20
CA TYR A 290 7.32 -16.23 1.53
C TYR A 290 6.89 -17.52 0.85
N THR A 291 7.56 -18.65 1.14
CA THR A 291 7.21 -19.95 0.57
C THR A 291 5.85 -20.43 1.07
N GLU A 292 5.23 -21.33 0.30
CA GLU A 292 3.96 -21.93 0.67
C GLU A 292 4.06 -22.69 1.99
N GLY A 293 3.12 -22.45 2.90
CA GLY A 293 3.09 -23.07 4.22
C GLY A 293 4.07 -22.46 5.23
N SER A 294 4.85 -21.43 4.87
CA SER A 294 5.75 -20.76 5.81
C SER A 294 4.99 -20.14 7.00
N PRO A 295 5.65 -19.91 8.15
CA PRO A 295 5.04 -19.21 9.29
C PRO A 295 4.47 -17.84 8.91
N LEU A 296 5.12 -17.10 7.99
CA LEU A 296 4.63 -15.83 7.49
C LEU A 296 3.31 -16.01 6.73
N GLU A 297 3.22 -16.99 5.82
CA GLU A 297 2.00 -17.25 5.08
C GLU A 297 0.85 -17.66 6.01
N GLN A 298 1.11 -18.56 6.97
CA GLN A 298 0.11 -19.01 7.91
C GLN A 298 -0.48 -17.86 8.74
N ILE A 299 0.38 -16.97 9.27
CA ILE A 299 -0.10 -15.86 10.09
C ILE A 299 -0.86 -14.82 9.27
N VAL A 300 -0.44 -14.54 8.02
CA VAL A 300 -1.16 -13.63 7.12
C VAL A 300 -2.52 -14.20 6.75
N LYS A 301 -2.63 -15.51 6.46
CA LYS A 301 -3.91 -16.18 6.19
C LYS A 301 -4.87 -16.07 7.39
N LEU A 302 -4.39 -16.30 8.62
CA LEU A 302 -5.20 -16.14 9.83
C LEU A 302 -5.67 -14.68 10.05
N MET A 303 -4.83 -13.70 9.70
CA MET A 303 -5.25 -12.30 9.74
C MET A 303 -6.36 -12.00 8.74
N ILE A 304 -6.26 -12.50 7.51
CA ILE A 304 -7.27 -12.36 6.46
C ILE A 304 -8.59 -12.99 6.90
N GLU A 305 -8.56 -14.21 7.46
CA GLU A 305 -9.74 -14.86 8.01
C GLU A 305 -10.43 -14.01 9.09
N LYS A 306 -9.65 -13.54 10.06
CA LYS A 306 -10.17 -12.68 11.13
C LYS A 306 -10.83 -11.43 10.56
N MET A 307 -10.19 -10.76 9.59
CA MET A 307 -10.72 -9.55 8.96
C MET A 307 -12.00 -9.86 8.18
N ALA A 308 -12.05 -10.97 7.44
CA ALA A 308 -13.22 -11.40 6.70
C ALA A 308 -14.40 -11.71 7.63
N ILE A 309 -14.15 -12.37 8.77
CA ILE A 309 -15.21 -12.65 9.79
C ILE A 309 -15.70 -11.36 10.41
N LEU A 310 -14.80 -10.44 10.79
CA LEU A 310 -15.16 -9.15 11.38
C LEU A 310 -16.07 -8.35 10.45
N GLU A 311 -15.74 -8.29 9.16
CA GLU A 311 -16.57 -7.59 8.18
C GLU A 311 -17.96 -8.23 7.99
N LYS A 312 -18.04 -9.56 8.03
CA LYS A 312 -19.34 -10.24 8.00
C LYS A 312 -20.21 -9.85 9.21
N LEU A 313 -19.60 -9.75 10.40
CA LEU A 313 -20.30 -9.30 11.61
C LEU A 313 -20.74 -7.84 11.50
N ASN A 314 -19.86 -6.95 11.07
CA ASN A 314 -20.16 -5.54 10.87
C ASN A 314 -21.29 -5.33 9.82
N LEU A 315 -21.35 -6.16 8.79
CA LEU A 315 -22.42 -6.12 7.80
C LEU A 315 -23.76 -6.55 8.41
N GLN A 316 -23.78 -7.66 9.15
CA GLN A 316 -24.98 -8.16 9.81
C GLN A 316 -25.52 -7.16 10.84
N GLU A 317 -24.64 -6.54 11.64
CA GLU A 317 -25.02 -5.48 12.58
C GLU A 317 -25.73 -4.32 11.87
N ARG A 318 -25.12 -3.81 10.79
CA ARG A 318 -25.71 -2.73 9.98
C ARG A 318 -27.06 -3.11 9.38
N GLU A 319 -27.20 -4.32 8.86
CA GLU A 319 -28.48 -4.83 8.32
C GLU A 319 -29.55 -4.94 9.40
N GLN A 320 -29.23 -5.49 10.58
CA GLN A 320 -30.17 -5.63 11.68
C GLN A 320 -30.65 -4.27 12.21
N LEU A 321 -29.71 -3.34 12.43
CA LEU A 321 -30.05 -1.99 12.91
C LEU A 321 -30.86 -1.19 11.87
N PHE A 322 -30.58 -1.38 10.58
CA PHE A 322 -31.36 -0.76 9.52
C PHE A 322 -32.78 -1.28 9.48
N HIS A 323 -32.98 -2.60 9.55
CA HIS A 323 -34.31 -3.21 9.60
C HIS A 323 -35.08 -2.76 10.83
N TYR A 324 -34.45 -2.74 12.00
CA TYR A 324 -35.13 -2.30 13.25
C TYR A 324 -35.65 -0.86 13.14
N LYS A 325 -34.86 0.07 12.62
CA LYS A 325 -35.29 1.46 12.43
C LYS A 325 -36.46 1.61 11.47
N GLN A 326 -36.53 0.81 10.41
CA GLN A 326 -37.69 0.82 9.50
C GLN A 326 -38.99 0.35 10.16
N PHE A 327 -38.94 -0.59 11.10
CA PHE A 327 -40.10 -1.05 11.84
C PHE A 327 -40.62 0.02 12.83
N THR A 328 -39.75 0.76 13.48
CA THR A 328 -40.14 1.77 14.47
C THR A 328 -40.66 3.07 13.85
N ASP A 329 -40.25 3.42 12.63
CA ASP A 329 -40.75 4.61 11.92
C ASP A 329 -42.15 4.38 11.28
N HIS A 330 -42.65 3.15 11.21
CA HIS A 330 -44.01 2.83 10.73
C HIS A 330 -45.08 2.80 11.84
N ASP A 331 -44.65 2.73 13.09
CA ASP A 331 -45.56 2.68 14.27
C ASP A 331 -45.71 4.05 14.95
N SER A 332 -45.10 5.11 14.40
CA SER A 332 -45.21 6.50 14.86
C SER A 332 -45.93 7.36 13.81
#